data_fa9ab1e30dab718dedd5fbdb5b720ad8
#
_entry.id   fa9ab1e30dab718dedd5fbdb5b720ad8
#
_cell.length_a   1.000
_cell.length_b   1.000
_cell.length_c   1.000
_cell.angle_alpha   90.00
_cell.angle_beta   90.00
_cell.angle_gamma   90.00
#
_symmetry.space_group_name_H-M   'P 1'
#
loop_
_entity.id
_entity.type
_entity.pdbx_description
1 polymer ?
#
loop_
_entity_poly.entity_id
_entity_poly.type
_entity_poly.pdbx_seq_one_letter_code
_entity_poly.pdbx_strand_id
1 'polypeptide(L)'
;LRLVGSEMCIRDSLDLKITSAALEEMRGAFRLFAPYRDVPKVTVFGSARTTPSDPLFAAAREAAAALAQRGWMIVTGAGPGIMLAATEGAGTQHALGVSIRLPFEQQHNAVLAEPNVVTMKYFFTRKLMLIKESQGFVVLPGGFGTLDEMFELLTLQPVSYTHLRA
;
A
#
# COMPACT_ATOMS: atom_id res chain seq x y z
N LEU A 1 -19.48 -0.57 -42.43
CA LEU A 1 -19.33 0.73 -41.72
C LEU A 1 -20.06 0.77 -40.35
N ARG A 2 -20.76 -0.30 -39.94
CA ARG A 2 -21.55 -0.35 -38.70
C ARG A 2 -20.85 -1.01 -37.51
N LEU A 3 -19.72 -1.70 -37.72
CA LEU A 3 -18.97 -2.41 -36.65
C LEU A 3 -17.97 -1.54 -35.89
N VAL A 4 -17.44 -0.50 -36.51
CA VAL A 4 -16.43 0.38 -35.90
C VAL A 4 -17.02 1.23 -34.77
N GLY A 5 -18.27 1.64 -34.87
CA GLY A 5 -18.92 2.45 -33.83
C GLY A 5 -19.30 1.70 -32.55
N SER A 6 -19.61 0.39 -32.64
CA SER A 6 -19.99 -0.40 -31.47
C SER A 6 -18.79 -0.85 -30.61
N GLU A 7 -17.67 -1.18 -31.25
CA GLU A 7 -16.44 -1.56 -30.52
C GLU A 7 -15.80 -0.36 -29.84
N MET A 8 -15.80 0.81 -30.48
CA MET A 8 -15.29 2.05 -29.87
C MET A 8 -16.14 2.45 -28.65
N CYS A 9 -17.46 2.35 -28.75
CA CYS A 9 -18.38 2.67 -27.64
C CYS A 9 -18.22 1.71 -26.44
N ILE A 10 -17.88 0.43 -26.66
CA ILE A 10 -17.63 -0.54 -25.58
C ILE A 10 -16.29 -0.27 -24.89
N ARG A 11 -15.24 0.05 -25.64
CA ARG A 11 -13.93 0.45 -25.11
C ARG A 11 -14.04 1.72 -24.29
N ASP A 12 -14.63 2.76 -24.80
CA ASP A 12 -14.87 4.03 -24.11
C ASP A 12 -15.62 3.82 -22.78
N SER A 13 -16.63 2.93 -22.77
CA SER A 13 -17.37 2.59 -21.55
C SER A 13 -16.51 1.86 -20.51
N LEU A 14 -15.59 0.98 -20.92
CA LEU A 14 -14.69 0.27 -20.02
C LEU A 14 -13.63 1.21 -19.46
N ASP A 15 -13.03 2.03 -20.30
CA ASP A 15 -12.00 3.00 -19.93
C ASP A 15 -12.56 4.03 -18.92
N LEU A 16 -13.77 4.52 -19.14
CA LEU A 16 -14.47 5.40 -18.20
C LEU A 16 -14.77 4.70 -16.87
N LYS A 17 -15.12 3.42 -16.88
CA LYS A 17 -15.33 2.65 -15.64
C LYS A 17 -14.05 2.46 -14.85
N ILE A 18 -12.93 2.16 -15.53
CA ILE A 18 -11.61 2.02 -14.89
C ILE A 18 -11.20 3.36 -14.29
N THR A 19 -11.28 4.44 -15.04
CA THR A 19 -10.90 5.78 -14.59
C THR A 19 -11.74 6.22 -13.39
N SER A 20 -13.06 6.10 -13.47
CA SER A 20 -13.96 6.46 -12.38
C SER A 20 -13.69 5.64 -11.11
N ALA A 21 -13.51 4.33 -11.25
CA ALA A 21 -13.21 3.47 -10.12
C ALA A 21 -11.84 3.78 -9.49
N ALA A 22 -10.82 4.06 -10.30
CA ALA A 22 -9.51 4.45 -9.83
C ALA A 22 -9.55 5.78 -9.03
N LEU A 23 -10.29 6.77 -9.51
CA LEU A 23 -10.49 8.03 -8.80
C LEU A 23 -11.19 7.83 -7.46
N GLU A 24 -12.21 6.98 -7.40
CA GLU A 24 -12.92 6.70 -6.13
C GLU A 24 -12.03 5.95 -5.14
N GLU A 25 -11.19 5.02 -5.58
CA GLU A 25 -10.20 4.35 -4.74
C GLU A 25 -9.19 5.33 -4.16
N MET A 26 -8.64 6.20 -5.00
CA MET A 26 -7.70 7.25 -4.53
C MET A 26 -8.36 8.20 -3.53
N ARG A 27 -9.62 8.58 -3.78
CA ARG A 27 -10.38 9.42 -2.84
C ARG A 27 -10.58 8.72 -1.49
N GLY A 28 -10.85 7.41 -1.49
CA GLY A 28 -10.93 6.60 -0.27
C GLY A 28 -9.61 6.62 0.51
N ALA A 29 -8.49 6.42 -0.18
CA ALA A 29 -7.17 6.48 0.43
C ALA A 29 -6.83 7.87 0.96
N PHE A 30 -7.11 8.94 0.23
CA PHE A 30 -6.88 10.30 0.72
C PHE A 30 -7.66 10.59 2.01
N ARG A 31 -8.86 10.06 2.15
CA ARG A 31 -9.64 10.17 3.41
C ARG A 31 -8.98 9.41 4.55
N LEU A 32 -8.43 8.22 4.31
CA LEU A 32 -7.69 7.45 5.30
C LEU A 32 -6.47 8.22 5.80
N PHE A 33 -5.70 8.83 4.89
CA PHE A 33 -4.47 9.54 5.23
C PHE A 33 -4.68 10.98 5.74
N ALA A 34 -5.83 11.59 5.48
CA ALA A 34 -6.10 13.00 5.80
C ALA A 34 -5.86 13.37 7.28
N PRO A 35 -6.28 12.57 8.29
CA PRO A 35 -6.01 12.86 9.69
C PRO A 35 -4.52 12.84 10.07
N TYR A 36 -3.70 12.16 9.26
CA TYR A 36 -2.27 11.94 9.50
C TYR A 36 -1.38 12.72 8.56
N ARG A 37 -1.88 13.79 7.91
CA ARG A 37 -1.13 14.55 6.89
C ARG A 37 0.22 15.04 7.39
N ASP A 38 0.27 15.54 8.60
CA ASP A 38 1.46 16.13 9.22
C ASP A 38 2.28 15.13 10.03
N VAL A 39 1.85 13.87 10.09
CA VAL A 39 2.57 12.81 10.79
C VAL A 39 3.48 12.08 9.81
N PRO A 40 4.78 11.93 10.11
CA PRO A 40 5.68 11.21 9.23
C PRO A 40 5.30 9.73 9.12
N LYS A 41 5.44 9.17 7.91
CA LYS A 41 5.03 7.81 7.59
C LYS A 41 6.16 7.02 6.95
N VAL A 42 6.26 5.75 7.34
CA VAL A 42 7.17 4.78 6.72
C VAL A 42 6.35 3.64 6.15
N THR A 43 6.54 3.34 4.87
CA THR A 43 5.96 2.15 4.26
C THR A 43 6.90 0.96 4.40
N VAL A 44 6.37 -0.17 4.85
CA VAL A 44 7.11 -1.42 5.03
C VAL A 44 6.68 -2.43 3.98
N PHE A 45 7.65 -2.89 3.19
CA PHE A 45 7.48 -3.92 2.16
C PHE A 45 8.23 -5.18 2.55
N GLY A 46 7.72 -6.35 2.20
CA GLY A 46 8.35 -7.63 2.42
C GLY A 46 7.46 -8.80 2.09
N SER A 47 7.98 -10.01 2.30
CA SER A 47 7.29 -11.25 1.97
C SER A 47 6.01 -11.44 2.79
N ALA A 48 4.92 -11.75 2.10
CA ALA A 48 3.67 -12.22 2.71
C ALA A 48 3.75 -13.66 3.27
N ARG A 49 4.84 -14.39 2.97
CA ARG A 49 5.03 -15.80 3.37
C ARG A 49 5.91 -15.97 4.60
N THR A 50 6.50 -14.90 5.11
CA THR A 50 7.34 -14.92 6.31
C THR A 50 6.50 -15.35 7.50
N THR A 51 6.95 -16.40 8.20
CA THR A 51 6.24 -16.93 9.38
C THR A 51 6.69 -16.23 10.66
N PRO A 52 5.90 -16.27 11.75
CA PRO A 52 6.29 -15.69 13.03
C PRO A 52 7.58 -16.26 13.65
N SER A 53 8.00 -17.45 13.24
CA SER A 53 9.26 -18.09 13.68
C SER A 53 10.49 -17.60 12.89
N ASP A 54 10.31 -16.85 11.81
CA ASP A 54 11.39 -16.32 10.99
C ASP A 54 12.03 -15.10 11.69
N PRO A 55 13.36 -15.01 11.77
CA PRO A 55 14.05 -13.84 12.31
C PRO A 55 13.66 -12.51 11.64
N LEU A 56 13.31 -12.55 10.34
CA LEU A 56 12.83 -11.36 9.61
C LEU A 56 11.49 -10.84 10.14
N PHE A 57 10.63 -11.73 10.66
CA PHE A 57 9.38 -11.33 11.28
C PHE A 57 9.64 -10.51 12.55
N ALA A 58 10.55 -10.99 13.41
CA ALA A 58 10.96 -10.27 14.62
C ALA A 58 11.60 -8.92 14.26
N ALA A 59 12.52 -8.91 13.29
CA ALA A 59 13.19 -7.68 12.86
C ALA A 59 12.20 -6.63 12.31
N ALA A 60 11.21 -7.06 11.50
CA ALA A 60 10.17 -6.17 11.01
C ALA A 60 9.33 -5.58 12.14
N ARG A 61 8.94 -6.41 13.10
CA ARG A 61 8.17 -6.01 14.27
C ARG A 61 8.93 -5.00 15.14
N GLU A 62 10.18 -5.27 15.43
CA GLU A 62 11.05 -4.40 16.23
C GLU A 62 11.30 -3.05 15.54
N ALA A 63 11.61 -3.06 14.25
CA ALA A 63 11.80 -1.85 13.47
C ALA A 63 10.54 -0.97 13.46
N ALA A 64 9.37 -1.57 13.23
CA ALA A 64 8.11 -0.86 13.26
C ALA A 64 7.77 -0.29 14.64
N ALA A 65 8.02 -1.06 15.71
CA ALA A 65 7.84 -0.59 17.08
C ALA A 65 8.75 0.60 17.40
N ALA A 66 10.02 0.55 17.01
CA ALA A 66 10.97 1.62 17.23
C ALA A 66 10.61 2.92 16.47
N LEU A 67 10.02 2.81 15.29
CA LEU A 67 9.52 3.94 14.51
C LEU A 67 8.24 4.52 15.13
N ALA A 68 7.29 3.68 15.52
CA ALA A 68 6.06 4.09 16.17
C ALA A 68 6.32 4.83 17.51
N GLN A 69 7.28 4.36 18.30
CA GLN A 69 7.73 5.04 19.53
C GLN A 69 8.29 6.45 19.27
N ARG A 70 8.76 6.72 18.06
CA ARG A 70 9.23 8.05 17.63
C ARG A 70 8.13 8.90 16.97
N GLY A 71 6.87 8.45 17.03
CA GLY A 71 5.71 9.17 16.49
C GLY A 71 5.51 8.98 14.98
N TRP A 72 6.14 7.97 14.36
CA TRP A 72 5.92 7.66 12.96
C TRP A 72 4.73 6.73 12.78
N MET A 73 3.97 6.94 11.72
CA MET A 73 2.98 5.97 11.28
C MET A 73 3.61 4.91 10.38
N ILE A 74 3.20 3.68 10.56
CA ILE A 74 3.64 2.55 9.73
C ILE A 74 2.54 2.25 8.70
N VAL A 75 2.91 2.26 7.43
CA VAL A 75 2.01 1.94 6.32
C VAL A 75 2.41 0.59 5.75
N THR A 76 1.44 -0.27 5.52
CA THR A 76 1.67 -1.60 4.93
C THR A 76 0.63 -1.92 3.86
N GLY A 77 0.87 -3.01 3.14
CA GLY A 77 -0.12 -3.57 2.21
C GLY A 77 -1.26 -4.32 2.90
N ALA A 78 -1.34 -4.31 4.24
CA ALA A 78 -2.34 -5.01 5.06
C ALA A 78 -2.46 -6.51 4.78
N GLY A 79 -1.37 -7.17 4.36
CA GLY A 79 -1.28 -8.61 4.15
C GLY A 79 -0.59 -9.33 5.32
N PRO A 80 -0.43 -10.65 5.20
CA PRO A 80 0.30 -11.46 6.17
C PRO A 80 1.82 -11.26 6.10
N GLY A 81 2.57 -12.01 6.89
CA GLY A 81 4.03 -12.04 6.89
C GLY A 81 4.65 -10.76 7.43
N ILE A 82 5.57 -10.18 6.68
CA ILE A 82 6.29 -8.95 7.07
C ILE A 82 5.32 -7.79 7.34
N MET A 83 4.25 -7.68 6.55
CA MET A 83 3.24 -6.62 6.74
C MET A 83 2.49 -6.78 8.06
N LEU A 84 2.15 -8.02 8.43
CA LEU A 84 1.56 -8.34 9.72
C LEU A 84 2.53 -8.00 10.86
N ALA A 85 3.79 -8.45 10.75
CA ALA A 85 4.83 -8.18 11.75
C ALA A 85 4.99 -6.67 12.02
N ALA A 86 5.07 -5.88 10.94
CA ALA A 86 5.17 -4.43 11.05
C ALA A 86 3.94 -3.80 11.71
N THR A 87 2.74 -4.29 11.37
CA THR A 87 1.48 -3.84 12.00
C THR A 87 1.43 -4.16 13.48
N GLU A 88 1.82 -5.38 13.87
CA GLU A 88 1.89 -5.79 15.29
C GLU A 88 2.91 -4.95 16.07
N GLY A 89 4.07 -4.69 15.49
CA GLY A 89 5.10 -3.87 16.11
C GLY A 89 4.68 -2.42 16.33
N ALA A 90 4.02 -1.82 15.36
CA ALA A 90 3.53 -0.45 15.44
C ALA A 90 2.34 -0.30 16.42
N GLY A 91 1.52 -1.35 16.54
CA GLY A 91 0.21 -1.29 17.16
C GLY A 91 -0.84 -0.60 16.26
N THR A 92 -2.10 -0.90 16.51
CA THR A 92 -3.22 -0.46 15.64
C THR A 92 -3.37 1.06 15.56
N GLN A 93 -2.91 1.78 16.56
CA GLN A 93 -2.98 3.26 16.60
C GLN A 93 -1.93 3.94 15.71
N HIS A 94 -0.84 3.24 15.37
CA HIS A 94 0.24 3.76 14.55
C HIS A 94 0.38 3.01 13.23
N ALA A 95 -0.60 2.20 12.85
CA ALA A 95 -0.58 1.42 11.62
C ALA A 95 -1.73 1.77 10.67
N LEU A 96 -1.41 1.93 9.41
CA LEU A 96 -2.35 2.14 8.31
C LEU A 96 -2.14 1.07 7.23
N GLY A 97 -3.23 0.63 6.61
CA GLY A 97 -3.21 -0.40 5.58
C GLY A 97 -3.76 0.06 4.24
N VAL A 98 -3.04 -0.25 3.17
CA VAL A 98 -3.53 -0.11 1.80
C VAL A 98 -3.61 -1.51 1.18
N SER A 99 -4.73 -2.17 1.38
CA SER A 99 -4.99 -3.54 0.94
C SER A 99 -5.31 -3.60 -0.56
N ILE A 100 -5.18 -4.79 -1.14
CA ILE A 100 -5.62 -5.09 -2.50
C ILE A 100 -6.67 -6.19 -2.47
N ARG A 101 -7.72 -6.03 -3.27
CA ARG A 101 -8.73 -7.08 -3.45
C ARG A 101 -8.20 -8.12 -4.44
N LEU A 102 -7.86 -9.30 -3.95
CA LEU A 102 -7.45 -10.42 -4.78
C LEU A 102 -8.62 -11.40 -4.95
N PRO A 103 -8.84 -11.95 -6.16
CA PRO A 103 -9.98 -12.83 -6.43
C PRO A 103 -10.01 -14.10 -5.58
N PHE A 104 -8.86 -14.53 -5.07
CA PHE A 104 -8.67 -15.80 -4.39
C PHE A 104 -8.19 -15.68 -2.93
N GLU A 105 -7.89 -14.48 -2.44
CA GLU A 105 -7.45 -14.26 -1.06
C GLU A 105 -8.52 -13.53 -0.27
N GLN A 106 -9.09 -14.20 0.73
CA GLN A 106 -10.04 -13.62 1.70
C GLN A 106 -9.38 -13.19 3.01
N GLN A 107 -8.04 -13.36 3.15
CA GLN A 107 -7.36 -13.05 4.39
C GLN A 107 -6.80 -11.62 4.38
N HIS A 108 -7.58 -10.73 4.91
CA HIS A 108 -7.05 -9.45 5.41
C HIS A 108 -6.24 -9.69 6.67
N ASN A 109 -5.25 -8.84 6.92
CA ASN A 109 -4.55 -8.79 8.19
C ASN A 109 -5.60 -8.61 9.32
N ALA A 110 -5.83 -9.64 10.11
CA ALA A 110 -6.85 -9.65 11.17
C ALA A 110 -6.59 -8.60 12.27
N VAL A 111 -5.38 -8.05 12.32
CA VAL A 111 -4.97 -7.04 13.32
C VAL A 111 -5.39 -5.62 12.92
N LEU A 112 -5.52 -5.37 11.61
CA LEU A 112 -5.88 -4.05 11.09
C LEU A 112 -7.31 -4.08 10.53
N ALA A 113 -8.21 -3.38 11.20
CA ALA A 113 -9.61 -3.22 10.78
C ALA A 113 -9.91 -1.76 10.41
N GLU A 114 -11.07 -1.50 9.84
CA GLU A 114 -11.56 -0.14 9.66
C GLU A 114 -11.56 0.63 11.00
N PRO A 115 -11.26 1.93 11.02
CA PRO A 115 -11.07 2.82 9.86
C PRO A 115 -9.63 2.86 9.30
N ASN A 116 -8.71 2.04 9.77
CA ASN A 116 -7.28 2.12 9.49
C ASN A 116 -6.85 1.39 8.21
N VAL A 117 -7.79 0.84 7.44
CA VAL A 117 -7.53 0.12 6.19
C VAL A 117 -8.39 0.64 5.06
N VAL A 118 -7.78 0.84 3.90
CA VAL A 118 -8.49 1.02 2.63
C VAL A 118 -8.20 -0.16 1.71
N THR A 119 -9.23 -0.68 1.05
CA THR A 119 -9.10 -1.79 0.09
C THR A 119 -9.25 -1.27 -1.33
N MET A 120 -8.27 -1.56 -2.16
CA MET A 120 -8.21 -1.17 -3.56
C MET A 120 -8.39 -2.36 -4.49
N LYS A 121 -8.85 -2.11 -5.70
CA LYS A 121 -8.99 -3.09 -6.78
C LYS A 121 -7.78 -3.04 -7.72
N TYR A 122 -7.22 -1.85 -7.94
CA TYR A 122 -6.14 -1.65 -8.90
C TYR A 122 -4.78 -1.56 -8.23
N PHE A 123 -3.80 -2.29 -8.78
CA PHE A 123 -2.44 -2.28 -8.26
C PHE A 123 -1.77 -0.91 -8.39
N PHE A 124 -2.00 -0.20 -9.49
CA PHE A 124 -1.37 1.10 -9.70
C PHE A 124 -1.85 2.18 -8.73
N THR A 125 -3.14 2.21 -8.39
CA THR A 125 -3.67 3.13 -7.38
C THR A 125 -3.10 2.81 -6.00
N ARG A 126 -3.00 1.53 -5.66
CA ARG A 126 -2.41 1.06 -4.41
C ARG A 126 -0.95 1.45 -4.28
N LYS A 127 -0.13 1.17 -5.31
CA LYS A 127 1.30 1.52 -5.33
C LYS A 127 1.49 3.02 -5.17
N LEU A 128 0.72 3.83 -5.90
CA LEU A 128 0.75 5.27 -5.80
C LEU A 128 0.53 5.74 -4.35
N MET A 129 -0.46 5.18 -3.64
CA MET A 129 -0.76 5.58 -2.27
C MET A 129 0.31 5.16 -1.27
N LEU A 130 0.86 3.95 -1.40
CA LEU A 130 1.95 3.45 -0.56
C LEU A 130 3.22 4.31 -0.68
N ILE A 131 3.49 4.84 -1.88
CA ILE A 131 4.67 5.68 -2.16
C ILE A 131 4.42 7.14 -1.81
N LYS A 132 3.31 7.72 -2.30
CA LYS A 132 3.02 9.14 -2.16
C LYS A 132 2.89 9.60 -0.71
N GLU A 133 2.30 8.79 0.13
CA GLU A 133 1.96 9.18 1.51
C GLU A 133 3.12 8.99 2.50
N SER A 134 4.22 8.33 2.09
CA SER A 134 5.33 8.01 2.98
C SER A 134 6.58 8.84 2.72
N GLN A 135 7.34 9.10 3.78
CA GLN A 135 8.60 9.82 3.77
C GLN A 135 9.80 8.88 3.82
N GLY A 136 9.58 7.62 4.22
CA GLY A 136 10.60 6.59 4.30
C GLY A 136 10.05 5.22 3.90
N PHE A 137 10.96 4.32 3.58
CA PHE A 137 10.64 2.98 3.14
C PHE A 137 11.56 1.97 3.80
N VAL A 138 10.99 0.88 4.28
CA VAL A 138 11.71 -0.28 4.77
C VAL A 138 11.37 -1.45 3.86
N VAL A 139 12.38 -2.02 3.23
CA VAL A 139 12.21 -3.15 2.31
C VAL A 139 12.95 -4.35 2.90
N LEU A 140 12.20 -5.38 3.28
CA LEU A 140 12.72 -6.65 3.72
C LEU A 140 12.65 -7.68 2.59
N PRO A 141 13.43 -8.76 2.65
CA PRO A 141 13.39 -9.81 1.64
C PRO A 141 11.97 -10.28 1.32
N GLY A 142 11.66 -10.46 0.03
CA GLY A 142 10.34 -10.84 -0.43
C GLY A 142 10.32 -11.36 -1.85
N GLY A 143 9.12 -11.61 -2.35
CA GLY A 143 8.89 -12.09 -3.72
C GLY A 143 8.88 -10.96 -4.76
N PHE A 144 8.38 -11.29 -5.96
CA PHE A 144 8.33 -10.35 -7.09
C PHE A 144 7.55 -9.06 -6.80
N GLY A 145 6.47 -9.13 -6.00
CA GLY A 145 5.74 -7.93 -5.60
C GLY A 145 6.58 -6.96 -4.77
N THR A 146 7.38 -7.49 -3.83
CA THR A 146 8.31 -6.68 -3.03
C THR A 146 9.43 -6.09 -3.90
N LEU A 147 9.95 -6.85 -4.85
CA LEU A 147 10.95 -6.36 -5.80
C LEU A 147 10.38 -5.28 -6.72
N ASP A 148 9.17 -5.44 -7.21
CA ASP A 148 8.47 -4.47 -8.03
C ASP A 148 8.31 -3.12 -7.28
N GLU A 149 7.88 -3.15 -6.04
CA GLU A 149 7.78 -1.98 -5.18
C GLU A 149 9.16 -1.34 -4.91
N MET A 150 10.18 -2.16 -4.65
CA MET A 150 11.56 -1.68 -4.42
C MET A 150 12.15 -1.02 -5.67
N PHE A 151 12.02 -1.61 -6.84
CA PHE A 151 12.57 -1.04 -8.08
C PHE A 151 11.85 0.24 -8.49
N GLU A 152 10.55 0.35 -8.23
CA GLU A 152 9.83 1.60 -8.44
C GLU A 152 10.37 2.72 -7.55
N LEU A 153 10.62 2.44 -6.26
CA LEU A 153 11.24 3.39 -5.35
C LEU A 153 12.62 3.84 -5.83
N LEU A 154 13.47 2.89 -6.26
CA LEU A 154 14.80 3.18 -6.77
C LEU A 154 14.73 4.01 -8.08
N THR A 155 13.73 3.80 -8.90
CA THR A 155 13.50 4.57 -10.13
C THR A 155 13.04 5.99 -9.84
N LEU A 156 12.23 6.18 -8.80
CA LEU A 156 11.70 7.50 -8.41
C LEU A 156 12.73 8.34 -7.65
N GLN A 157 13.69 7.72 -6.99
CA GLN A 157 14.71 8.43 -6.20
C GLN A 157 15.54 9.44 -7.02
N PRO A 158 16.05 9.14 -8.22
CA PRO A 158 16.80 10.09 -9.04
C PRO A 158 15.96 11.25 -9.59
N VAL A 159 14.65 11.05 -9.73
CA VAL A 159 13.71 12.01 -10.34
C VAL A 159 13.20 13.03 -9.33
N SER A 160 13.74 13.01 -8.12
CA SER A 160 13.29 13.86 -7.01
C SER A 160 11.79 13.68 -6.71
N TYR A 161 11.48 13.13 -5.58
CA TYR A 161 10.11 12.87 -5.04
C TYR A 161 9.15 14.07 -5.07
N THR A 162 9.63 15.24 -5.48
CA THR A 162 8.90 16.50 -5.48
C THR A 162 7.68 16.49 -6.40
N HIS A 163 7.66 15.71 -7.48
CA HIS A 163 6.53 15.67 -8.40
C HIS A 163 5.28 14.95 -7.84
N LEU A 164 5.41 14.14 -6.81
CA LEU A 164 4.28 13.48 -6.15
C LEU A 164 3.71 14.27 -4.97
N ARG A 165 4.39 15.36 -4.57
CA ARG A 165 4.02 16.19 -3.42
C ARG A 165 3.58 17.61 -3.77
N ALA A 166 3.56 17.93 -5.07
CA ALA A 166 3.14 19.25 -5.54
C ALA A 166 1.64 19.45 -5.44
#